data_c77c0038d1e3c9a2a78ddebe84af2273
#
_entry.id   c77c0038d1e3c9a2a78ddebe84af2273
#
_cell.length_a   1.000
_cell.length_b   1.000
_cell.length_c   1.000
_cell.angle_alpha   90.00
_cell.angle_beta   90.00
_cell.angle_gamma   90.00
#
_symmetry.space_group_name_H-M   'P 1'
#
loop_
_entity.id
_entity.type
_entity.pdbx_description
1 polymer ?
#
loop_
_entity_poly.entity_id
_entity_poly.type
_entity_poly.pdbx_seq_one_letter_code
_entity_poly.pdbx_strand_id
1 'polypeptide(L)'
;MTIDGKLYHVSKNGYAIDRYAKGLHEIDGGMYYVKEDGSFLTNSAVEYLTFDANGRYTSGNATLDSYVDQALAACTNSGMTKAQKLRAAYLYVRDHGAYLARPHQARGTTAWAEESALFMFEHKKGNCYCFAGQFLYMARRL
;
A
#
# COMPACT_ATOMS: atom_id res chain seq x y z
N MET A 1 4.97 -15.83 10.91
CA MET A 1 5.43 -17.21 10.68
C MET A 1 4.28 -18.07 10.17
N THR A 2 4.50 -18.92 9.18
CA THR A 2 3.46 -19.78 8.60
C THR A 2 3.71 -21.23 9.06
N ILE A 3 2.70 -21.87 9.64
CA ILE A 3 2.73 -23.28 10.07
C ILE A 3 1.52 -23.96 9.44
N ASP A 4 1.72 -25.07 8.72
CA ASP A 4 0.66 -25.82 8.01
C ASP A 4 -0.23 -24.93 7.12
N GLY A 5 0.35 -23.97 6.41
CA GLY A 5 -0.35 -23.01 5.56
C GLY A 5 -1.15 -21.95 6.32
N LYS A 6 -1.06 -21.88 7.64
CA LYS A 6 -1.73 -20.89 8.48
C LYS A 6 -0.73 -19.90 9.05
N LEU A 7 -1.11 -18.64 9.11
CA LEU A 7 -0.29 -17.57 9.62
C LEU A 7 -0.46 -17.42 11.13
N TYR A 8 0.67 -17.38 11.86
CA TYR A 8 0.71 -17.19 13.30
C TYR A 8 1.51 -15.94 13.65
N HIS A 9 1.05 -15.20 14.65
CA HIS A 9 1.85 -14.19 15.31
C HIS A 9 2.85 -14.87 16.26
N VAL A 10 4.12 -14.48 16.17
CA VAL A 10 5.18 -15.02 17.05
C VAL A 10 5.60 -13.93 18.02
N SER A 11 5.56 -14.22 19.32
CA SER A 11 6.04 -13.29 20.33
C SER A 11 7.54 -13.06 20.22
N LYS A 12 8.03 -11.99 20.84
CA LYS A 12 9.48 -11.71 20.94
C LYS A 12 10.29 -12.87 21.57
N ASN A 13 9.62 -13.74 22.31
CA ASN A 13 10.23 -14.91 22.95
C ASN A 13 10.14 -16.19 22.10
N GLY A 14 9.69 -16.10 20.86
CA GLY A 14 9.63 -17.23 19.92
C GLY A 14 8.41 -18.14 20.06
N TYR A 15 7.46 -17.83 20.95
CA TYR A 15 6.23 -18.62 21.08
C TYR A 15 5.17 -18.14 20.10
N ALA A 16 4.53 -19.08 19.37
CA ALA A 16 3.34 -18.79 18.58
C ALA A 16 2.17 -18.53 19.54
N ILE A 17 1.63 -17.31 19.52
CA ILE A 17 0.62 -16.90 20.50
C ILE A 17 -0.77 -16.99 19.90
N ASP A 18 -0.92 -16.62 18.62
CA ASP A 18 -2.24 -16.51 18.02
C ASP A 18 -2.18 -16.51 16.49
N ARG A 19 -3.32 -16.83 15.84
CA ARG A 19 -3.50 -16.56 14.41
C ARG A 19 -3.82 -15.08 14.24
N TYR A 20 -3.40 -14.51 13.10
CA TYR A 20 -3.98 -13.24 12.69
C TYR A 20 -5.48 -13.41 12.46
N ALA A 21 -6.29 -12.51 13.00
CA ALA A 21 -7.72 -12.48 12.74
C ALA A 21 -7.99 -12.21 11.26
N LYS A 22 -9.16 -12.62 10.76
CA LYS A 22 -9.60 -12.26 9.41
C LYS A 22 -9.59 -10.75 9.23
N GLY A 23 -9.05 -10.29 8.10
CA GLY A 23 -8.98 -8.88 7.74
C GLY A 23 -7.62 -8.44 7.24
N LEU A 24 -7.45 -7.13 7.15
CA LEU A 24 -6.21 -6.49 6.70
C LEU A 24 -5.18 -6.42 7.83
N HIS A 25 -3.94 -6.80 7.52
CA HIS A 25 -2.81 -6.76 8.44
C HIS A 25 -1.54 -6.25 7.75
N GLU A 26 -0.79 -5.40 8.44
CA GLU A 26 0.58 -5.08 8.07
C GLU A 26 1.51 -6.13 8.64
N ILE A 27 2.27 -6.81 7.77
CA ILE A 27 3.20 -7.88 8.14
C ILE A 27 4.50 -7.65 7.39
N ASP A 28 5.61 -7.48 8.12
CA ASP A 28 6.95 -7.25 7.56
C ASP A 28 6.99 -6.13 6.50
N GLY A 29 6.24 -5.04 6.75
CA GLY A 29 6.18 -3.88 5.86
C GLY A 29 5.36 -4.09 4.59
N GLY A 30 4.50 -5.09 4.54
CA GLY A 30 3.52 -5.33 3.48
C GLY A 30 2.10 -5.43 4.01
N MET A 31 1.12 -5.05 3.20
CA MET A 31 -0.29 -5.22 3.51
C MET A 31 -0.79 -6.56 2.97
N TYR A 32 -1.43 -7.34 3.82
CA TYR A 32 -2.00 -8.66 3.53
C TYR A 32 -3.44 -8.75 4.00
N TYR A 33 -4.25 -9.55 3.32
CA TYR A 33 -5.57 -9.92 3.79
C TYR A 33 -5.57 -11.36 4.28
N VAL A 34 -5.87 -11.57 5.56
CA VAL A 34 -5.99 -12.88 6.18
C VAL A 34 -7.43 -13.38 6.08
N LYS A 35 -7.60 -14.59 5.54
CA LYS A 35 -8.90 -15.25 5.42
C LYS A 35 -9.33 -15.88 6.76
N GLU A 36 -10.58 -16.37 6.80
CA GLU A 36 -11.18 -17.07 7.95
C GLU A 36 -10.34 -18.28 8.40
N ASP A 37 -9.73 -19.00 7.47
CA ASP A 37 -8.88 -20.16 7.74
C ASP A 37 -7.45 -19.79 8.19
N GLY A 38 -7.13 -18.51 8.27
CA GLY A 38 -5.82 -17.99 8.66
C GLY A 38 -4.78 -17.96 7.53
N SER A 39 -5.13 -18.30 6.29
CA SER A 39 -4.25 -18.18 5.12
C SER A 39 -4.36 -16.80 4.49
N PHE A 40 -3.35 -16.39 3.70
CA PHE A 40 -3.42 -15.18 2.93
C PHE A 40 -4.38 -15.29 1.74
N LEU A 41 -5.07 -14.21 1.42
CA LEU A 41 -5.73 -14.05 0.14
C LEU A 41 -4.66 -13.81 -0.93
N THR A 42 -4.63 -14.65 -1.96
CA THR A 42 -3.65 -14.58 -3.06
C THR A 42 -4.34 -14.50 -4.41
N ASN A 43 -3.73 -13.84 -5.38
CA ASN A 43 -4.22 -13.68 -6.76
C ASN A 43 -5.70 -13.29 -6.83
N SER A 44 -6.15 -12.44 -5.92
CA SER A 44 -7.56 -12.08 -5.78
C SER A 44 -7.71 -10.68 -5.18
N ALA A 45 -8.94 -10.18 -5.13
CA ALA A 45 -9.26 -8.87 -4.59
C ALA A 45 -10.32 -8.95 -3.49
N VAL A 46 -10.24 -8.03 -2.54
CA VAL A 46 -11.29 -7.73 -1.56
C VAL A 46 -11.62 -6.26 -1.68
N GLU A 47 -12.87 -5.94 -1.97
CA GLU A 47 -13.31 -4.59 -2.32
C GLU A 47 -12.46 -4.02 -3.47
N TYR A 48 -11.67 -2.99 -3.22
CA TYR A 48 -10.78 -2.34 -4.21
C TYR A 48 -9.29 -2.60 -3.92
N LEU A 49 -8.97 -3.61 -3.10
CA LEU A 49 -7.60 -4.01 -2.79
C LEU A 49 -7.29 -5.32 -3.49
N THR A 50 -6.26 -5.33 -4.31
CA THR A 50 -5.78 -6.52 -5.02
C THR A 50 -4.54 -7.07 -4.35
N PHE A 51 -4.43 -8.41 -4.29
CA PHE A 51 -3.32 -9.11 -3.67
C PHE A 51 -2.66 -10.04 -4.69
N ASP A 52 -1.32 -10.06 -4.70
CA ASP A 52 -0.50 -10.84 -5.62
C ASP A 52 -0.43 -12.33 -5.24
N ALA A 53 0.39 -13.11 -5.96
CA ALA A 53 0.59 -14.53 -5.72
C ALA A 53 1.15 -14.85 -4.32
N ASN A 54 1.84 -13.89 -3.69
CA ASN A 54 2.39 -14.01 -2.35
C ASN A 54 1.43 -13.47 -1.27
N GLY A 55 0.27 -12.95 -1.68
CA GLY A 55 -0.73 -12.36 -0.80
C GLY A 55 -0.43 -10.92 -0.38
N ARG A 56 0.59 -10.27 -0.92
CA ARG A 56 0.89 -8.87 -0.65
C ARG A 56 0.01 -7.96 -1.50
N TYR A 57 -0.44 -6.85 -0.94
CA TYR A 57 -1.16 -5.82 -1.70
C TYR A 57 -0.36 -5.35 -2.91
N THR A 58 -1.00 -5.26 -4.05
CA THR A 58 -0.47 -4.70 -5.30
C THR A 58 -1.48 -3.74 -5.93
N SER A 59 -0.99 -2.72 -6.63
CA SER A 59 -1.86 -1.88 -7.47
C SER A 59 -2.37 -2.62 -8.72
N GLY A 60 -1.75 -3.76 -9.05
CA GLY A 60 -1.91 -4.45 -10.34
C GLY A 60 -0.98 -3.92 -11.43
N ASN A 61 -0.24 -2.84 -11.15
CA ASN A 61 0.73 -2.22 -12.05
C ASN A 61 2.13 -2.27 -11.41
N ALA A 62 3.01 -3.11 -11.94
CA ALA A 62 4.34 -3.35 -11.38
C ALA A 62 5.22 -2.08 -11.36
N THR A 63 5.07 -1.19 -12.34
CA THR A 63 5.79 0.08 -12.39
C THR A 63 5.34 1.00 -11.25
N LEU A 64 4.04 1.12 -11.04
CA LEU A 64 3.49 1.91 -9.95
C LEU A 64 3.90 1.34 -8.59
N ASP A 65 3.81 0.03 -8.40
CA ASP A 65 4.25 -0.63 -7.17
C ASP A 65 5.74 -0.36 -6.88
N SER A 66 6.60 -0.39 -7.90
CA SER A 66 8.02 -0.07 -7.78
C SER A 66 8.25 1.38 -7.35
N TYR A 67 7.56 2.34 -7.95
CA TYR A 67 7.64 3.75 -7.53
C TYR A 67 7.18 3.96 -6.10
N VAL A 68 6.08 3.32 -5.71
CA VAL A 68 5.55 3.39 -4.35
C VAL A 68 6.54 2.80 -3.34
N ASP A 69 7.10 1.63 -3.61
CA ASP A 69 8.08 0.97 -2.74
C ASP A 69 9.34 1.83 -2.58
N GLN A 70 9.85 2.45 -3.65
CA GLN A 70 10.98 3.38 -3.58
C GLN A 70 10.67 4.63 -2.74
N ALA A 71 9.50 5.23 -2.93
CA ALA A 71 9.07 6.39 -2.17
C ALA A 71 8.91 6.07 -0.68
N LEU A 72 8.30 4.94 -0.35
CA LEU A 72 8.16 4.48 1.04
C LEU A 72 9.50 4.18 1.68
N ALA A 73 10.41 3.51 0.98
CA ALA A 73 11.77 3.27 1.46
C ALA A 73 12.54 4.57 1.74
N ALA A 74 12.28 5.63 0.96
CA ALA A 74 12.91 6.93 1.14
C ALA A 74 12.38 7.72 2.35
N CYS A 75 11.12 7.50 2.76
CA CYS A 75 10.48 8.32 3.80
C CYS A 75 10.07 7.55 5.06
N THR A 76 10.18 6.21 5.08
CA THR A 76 9.78 5.38 6.23
C THR A 76 10.87 4.42 6.67
N ASN A 77 10.74 3.87 7.87
CA ASN A 77 11.60 2.80 8.37
C ASN A 77 10.81 1.86 9.31
N SER A 78 11.41 0.73 9.66
CA SER A 78 10.81 -0.31 10.50
C SER A 78 10.52 0.11 11.95
N GLY A 79 11.17 1.17 12.44
CA GLY A 79 10.94 1.71 13.79
C GLY A 79 9.73 2.64 13.89
N MET A 80 9.14 3.03 12.77
CA MET A 80 7.97 3.91 12.73
C MET A 80 6.68 3.14 12.99
N THR A 81 5.78 3.75 13.77
CA THR A 81 4.39 3.29 13.86
C THR A 81 3.66 3.52 12.53
N LYS A 82 2.53 2.85 12.31
CA LYS A 82 1.72 3.04 11.10
C LYS A 82 1.29 4.50 10.91
N ALA A 83 0.92 5.19 11.99
CA ALA A 83 0.57 6.60 11.94
C ALA A 83 1.76 7.49 11.53
N GLN A 84 2.96 7.18 12.02
CA GLN A 84 4.18 7.89 11.62
C GLN A 84 4.52 7.65 10.15
N LYS A 85 4.42 6.40 9.67
CA LYS A 85 4.62 6.05 8.25
C LYS A 85 3.62 6.78 7.35
N LEU A 86 2.34 6.78 7.72
CA LEU A 86 1.29 7.48 6.96
C LEU A 86 1.56 8.99 6.89
N ARG A 87 1.97 9.60 8.01
CA ARG A 87 2.37 11.01 8.04
C ARG A 87 3.59 11.27 7.17
N ALA A 88 4.59 10.39 7.21
CA ALA A 88 5.79 10.50 6.38
C ALA A 88 5.46 10.41 4.88
N ALA A 89 4.58 9.48 4.49
CA ALA A 89 4.08 9.38 3.12
C ALA A 89 3.36 10.66 2.67
N TYR A 90 2.51 11.24 3.53
CA TYR A 90 1.85 12.52 3.22
C TYR A 90 2.87 13.65 3.01
N LEU A 91 3.87 13.77 3.90
CA LEU A 91 4.91 14.78 3.79
C LEU A 91 5.76 14.57 2.52
N TYR A 92 6.06 13.32 2.19
CA TYR A 92 6.77 12.99 0.95
C TYR A 92 6.01 13.52 -0.28
N VAL A 93 4.72 13.23 -0.38
CA VAL A 93 3.88 13.69 -1.49
C VAL A 93 3.83 15.22 -1.57
N ARG A 94 3.70 15.90 -0.43
CA ARG A 94 3.70 17.36 -0.36
C ARG A 94 5.03 17.97 -0.83
N ASP A 95 6.16 17.39 -0.41
CA ASP A 95 7.47 18.03 -0.53
C ASP A 95 8.20 17.65 -1.83
N HIS A 96 7.77 16.57 -2.51
CA HIS A 96 8.41 16.07 -3.74
C HIS A 96 7.60 16.36 -5.02
N GLY A 97 6.52 17.12 -4.91
CA GLY A 97 5.68 17.45 -6.04
C GLY A 97 5.43 18.95 -6.19
N ALA A 98 5.30 19.41 -7.43
CA ALA A 98 4.85 20.76 -7.77
C ALA A 98 3.44 20.73 -8.37
N TYR A 99 2.67 21.80 -8.17
CA TYR A 99 1.34 21.88 -8.79
C TYR A 99 1.44 22.17 -10.29
N LEU A 100 0.74 21.38 -11.07
CA LEU A 100 0.57 21.56 -12.52
C LEU A 100 -0.92 21.39 -12.84
N ALA A 101 -1.55 22.39 -13.44
CA ALA A 101 -2.93 22.29 -13.90
C ALA A 101 -3.07 21.18 -14.97
N ARG A 102 -4.07 20.33 -14.81
CA ARG A 102 -4.42 19.26 -15.73
C ARG A 102 -5.96 19.18 -15.82
N PRO A 103 -6.51 18.58 -16.89
CA PRO A 103 -7.95 18.37 -17.00
C PRO A 103 -8.53 17.65 -15.77
N HIS A 104 -9.75 18.01 -15.40
CA HIS A 104 -10.48 17.32 -14.34
C HIS A 104 -10.84 15.90 -14.75
N GLN A 105 -10.83 15.00 -13.78
CA GLN A 105 -11.20 13.60 -13.96
C GLN A 105 -12.73 13.42 -13.95
N ALA A 106 -13.22 12.36 -14.58
CA ALA A 106 -14.63 12.04 -14.58
C ALA A 106 -15.14 11.71 -13.18
N ARG A 107 -16.31 12.25 -12.81
CA ARG A 107 -16.94 11.95 -11.53
C ARG A 107 -17.45 10.50 -11.50
N GLY A 108 -17.47 9.91 -10.32
CA GLY A 108 -18.03 8.57 -10.06
C GLY A 108 -17.16 7.41 -10.53
N THR A 109 -15.89 7.65 -10.89
CA THR A 109 -14.93 6.59 -11.23
C THR A 109 -13.69 6.69 -10.36
N THR A 110 -12.95 5.57 -10.20
CA THR A 110 -11.66 5.52 -9.54
C THR A 110 -10.51 5.22 -10.51
N ALA A 111 -10.80 5.00 -11.80
CA ALA A 111 -9.82 4.65 -12.83
C ALA A 111 -8.73 5.72 -13.03
N TRP A 112 -9.02 6.97 -12.70
CA TRP A 112 -8.08 8.08 -12.76
C TRP A 112 -6.91 7.93 -11.75
N ALA A 113 -7.11 7.17 -10.68
CA ALA A 113 -6.16 7.15 -9.56
C ALA A 113 -4.79 6.57 -9.97
N GLU A 114 -4.80 5.49 -10.75
CA GLU A 114 -3.56 4.84 -11.23
C GLU A 114 -2.79 5.76 -12.20
N GLU A 115 -3.45 6.27 -13.23
CA GLU A 115 -2.83 7.19 -14.20
C GLU A 115 -2.28 8.43 -13.51
N SER A 116 -3.05 9.01 -12.60
CA SER A 116 -2.65 10.21 -11.88
C SER A 116 -1.48 9.97 -10.94
N ALA A 117 -1.42 8.81 -10.29
CA ALA A 117 -0.29 8.43 -9.45
C ALA A 117 0.98 8.22 -10.27
N LEU A 118 0.91 7.47 -11.36
CA LEU A 118 2.02 7.26 -12.29
C LEU A 118 2.55 8.60 -12.78
N PHE A 119 1.67 9.46 -13.29
CA PHE A 119 2.05 10.78 -13.77
C PHE A 119 2.81 11.59 -12.71
N MET A 120 2.34 11.56 -11.45
CA MET A 120 3.00 12.27 -10.36
C MET A 120 4.39 11.73 -10.04
N PHE A 121 4.55 10.40 -10.02
CA PHE A 121 5.87 9.79 -9.78
C PHE A 121 6.86 10.10 -10.90
N GLU A 122 6.43 10.05 -12.16
CA GLU A 122 7.29 10.25 -13.33
C GLU A 122 7.68 11.72 -13.52
N HIS A 123 6.73 12.64 -13.36
CA HIS A 123 6.93 14.04 -13.70
C HIS A 123 7.19 14.95 -12.49
N LYS A 124 6.94 14.46 -11.27
CA LYS A 124 7.05 15.20 -10.00
C LYS A 124 6.24 16.51 -10.00
N LYS A 125 5.16 16.52 -10.75
CA LYS A 125 4.21 17.64 -10.86
C LYS A 125 2.84 17.12 -11.33
N GLY A 126 1.79 17.76 -10.84
CA GLY A 126 0.42 17.37 -11.20
C GLY A 126 -0.63 18.22 -10.49
N ASN A 127 -1.88 17.93 -10.76
CA ASN A 127 -3.00 18.58 -10.09
C ASN A 127 -3.42 17.82 -8.81
N CYS A 128 -4.50 18.24 -8.17
CA CYS A 128 -5.00 17.62 -6.94
C CYS A 128 -5.26 16.11 -7.08
N TYR A 129 -5.70 15.63 -8.23
CA TYR A 129 -5.87 14.19 -8.50
C TYR A 129 -4.53 13.44 -8.47
N CYS A 130 -3.48 14.04 -9.00
CA CYS A 130 -2.15 13.43 -9.02
C CYS A 130 -1.57 13.31 -7.60
N PHE A 131 -1.69 14.36 -6.78
CA PHE A 131 -1.33 14.31 -5.37
C PHE A 131 -2.14 13.27 -4.60
N ALA A 132 -3.46 13.26 -4.80
CA ALA A 132 -4.36 12.31 -4.15
C ALA A 132 -4.07 10.86 -4.58
N GLY A 133 -3.87 10.60 -5.87
CA GLY A 133 -3.54 9.28 -6.41
C GLY A 133 -2.22 8.76 -5.86
N GLN A 134 -1.17 9.56 -5.86
CA GLN A 134 0.12 9.19 -5.30
C GLN A 134 0.02 8.82 -3.82
N PHE A 135 -0.62 9.66 -3.01
CA PHE A 135 -0.82 9.37 -1.59
C PHE A 135 -1.68 8.12 -1.36
N LEU A 136 -2.74 7.92 -2.15
CA LEU A 136 -3.62 6.75 -2.06
C LEU A 136 -2.83 5.44 -2.19
N TYR A 137 -1.98 5.32 -3.22
CA TYR A 137 -1.21 4.10 -3.43
C TYR A 137 -0.09 3.92 -2.40
N MET A 138 0.54 5.00 -1.94
CA MET A 138 1.48 4.93 -0.82
C MET A 138 0.79 4.46 0.46
N ALA A 139 -0.39 5.01 0.79
CA ALA A 139 -1.14 4.63 1.98
C ALA A 139 -1.65 3.18 1.96
N ARG A 140 -2.04 2.67 0.79
CA ARG A 140 -2.49 1.27 0.61
C ARG A 140 -1.35 0.26 0.71
N ARG A 141 -0.11 0.69 0.46
CA ARG A 141 1.07 -0.17 0.46
C ARG A 141 1.72 -0.29 1.86
N LEU A 142 1.38 0.62 2.76
CA LEU A 142 1.77 0.61 4.17
C LEU A 142 0.93 -0.44 4.95
#